data_57a124ca9eb5b8b05535b1458956886d
#
_entry.id   57a124ca9eb5b8b05535b1458956886d
#
_cell.length_a   1.000
_cell.length_b   1.000
_cell.length_c   1.000
_cell.angle_alpha   90.00
_cell.angle_beta   90.00
_cell.angle_gamma   90.00
#
_symmetry.space_group_name_H-M   'P 1'
#
loop_
_entity.id
_entity.type
_entity.pdbx_description
1 polymer ?
#
loop_
_entity_poly.entity_id
_entity_poly.type
_entity_poly.pdbx_seq_one_letter_code
_entity_poly.pdbx_strand_id
1 'polypeptide(L)'
;MRGERFTPGLAFILAGLGILFVTGAFEAEIVLTSGLGTPSYLGATDLVRLSAVPWGLGLLFFGYAIDHPAVLWDQVHSRRILATFLLFADGAIHIVAIGEHVESIVVAFFLVLAPLEFIGGFTILRASRPIVWAWLLAALALIGLYIASRLVVFSFVSQQYVFGPVGLVSKIIEGVLAFALAQELWTTSAARRPRAVRPATQS
;
A
#
# COMPACT_ATOMS: atom_id res chain seq x y z
N MET A 1 -12.55 -10.68 32.61
CA MET A 1 -11.59 -10.23 31.59
C MET A 1 -10.74 -11.41 31.17
N ARG A 2 -10.97 -11.99 29.98
CA ARG A 2 -10.05 -12.98 29.42
C ARG A 2 -8.82 -12.19 28.96
N GLY A 3 -7.67 -12.41 29.63
CA GLY A 3 -6.42 -11.81 29.20
C GLY A 3 -6.18 -12.15 27.74
N GLU A 4 -6.03 -11.14 26.92
CA GLU A 4 -5.65 -11.29 25.52
C GLU A 4 -4.32 -12.06 25.52
N ARG A 5 -4.36 -13.31 25.10
CA ARG A 5 -3.16 -14.12 25.02
C ARG A 5 -2.39 -13.68 23.79
N PHE A 6 -1.09 -13.50 23.95
CA PHE A 6 -0.17 -13.31 22.85
C PHE A 6 -0.27 -14.53 21.92
N THR A 7 -0.78 -14.33 20.70
CA THR A 7 -0.97 -15.39 19.72
C THR A 7 0.25 -15.54 18.82
N PRO A 8 0.51 -16.72 18.26
CA PRO A 8 1.56 -16.88 17.26
C PRO A 8 1.36 -15.95 16.06
N GLY A 9 0.13 -15.75 15.61
CA GLY A 9 -0.18 -14.83 14.50
C GLY A 9 0.16 -13.39 14.82
N LEU A 10 -0.12 -12.92 16.06
CA LEU A 10 0.28 -11.59 16.49
C LEU A 10 1.81 -11.41 16.47
N ALA A 11 2.59 -12.44 16.81
CA ALA A 11 4.05 -12.38 16.72
C ALA A 11 4.52 -12.13 15.27
N PHE A 12 3.96 -12.85 14.30
CA PHE A 12 4.27 -12.64 12.89
C PHE A 12 3.82 -11.27 12.39
N ILE A 13 2.65 -10.78 12.81
CA ILE A 13 2.17 -9.44 12.46
C ILE A 13 3.14 -8.39 13.00
N LEU A 14 3.54 -8.47 14.25
CA LEU A 14 4.49 -7.52 14.85
C LEU A 14 5.86 -7.59 14.18
N ALA A 15 6.34 -8.78 13.83
CA ALA A 15 7.58 -8.94 13.08
C ALA A 15 7.50 -8.31 11.69
N GLY A 16 6.40 -8.53 10.97
CA GLY A 16 6.16 -7.93 9.65
C GLY A 16 6.09 -6.40 9.69
N LEU A 17 5.33 -5.85 10.64
CA LEU A 17 5.28 -4.40 10.89
C LEU A 17 6.65 -3.85 11.28
N GLY A 18 7.38 -4.57 12.14
CA GLY A 18 8.73 -4.19 12.55
C GLY A 18 9.69 -4.11 11.38
N ILE A 19 9.67 -5.08 10.46
CA ILE A 19 10.49 -5.07 9.25
C ILE A 19 10.14 -3.85 8.39
N LEU A 20 8.86 -3.60 8.11
CA LEU A 20 8.44 -2.46 7.30
C LEU A 20 8.81 -1.13 7.95
N PHE A 21 8.60 -1.00 9.26
CA PHE A 21 8.92 0.22 9.99
C PHE A 21 10.43 0.47 10.07
N VAL A 22 11.22 -0.57 10.39
CA VAL A 22 12.69 -0.44 10.47
C VAL A 22 13.28 -0.12 9.10
N THR A 23 12.78 -0.75 8.04
CA THR A 23 13.20 -0.43 6.66
C THR A 23 12.93 1.03 6.35
N GLY A 24 11.72 1.53 6.62
CA GLY A 24 11.37 2.92 6.40
C GLY A 24 12.18 3.90 7.25
N ALA A 25 12.38 3.60 8.55
CA ALA A 25 13.16 4.44 9.45
C ALA A 25 14.64 4.52 9.02
N PHE A 26 15.22 3.39 8.58
CA PHE A 26 16.60 3.33 8.10
C PHE A 26 16.79 4.13 6.81
N GLU A 27 15.85 4.06 5.88
CA GLU A 27 15.87 4.87 4.66
C GLU A 27 15.75 6.37 4.98
N ALA A 28 14.86 6.73 5.90
CA ALA A 28 14.72 8.11 6.35
C ALA A 28 16.03 8.64 7.00
N GLU A 29 16.72 7.83 7.80
CA GLU A 29 18.02 8.18 8.38
C GLU A 29 19.08 8.41 7.31
N ILE A 30 19.17 7.53 6.30
CA ILE A 30 20.09 7.69 5.18
C ILE A 30 19.85 9.03 4.46
N VAL A 31 18.60 9.35 4.15
CA VAL A 31 18.25 10.61 3.50
C VAL A 31 18.65 11.82 4.34
N LEU A 32 18.41 11.76 5.66
CA LEU A 32 18.72 12.86 6.58
C LEU A 32 20.24 13.06 6.78
N THR A 33 21.01 11.97 6.74
CA THR A 33 22.47 12.02 7.03
C THR A 33 23.33 12.20 5.78
N SER A 34 22.93 11.60 4.66
CA SER A 34 23.72 11.66 3.40
C SER A 34 23.44 12.89 2.56
N GLY A 35 22.41 13.65 2.91
CA GLY A 35 21.90 14.75 2.11
C GLY A 35 21.11 14.26 0.89
N LEU A 36 20.16 15.10 0.44
CA LEU A 36 19.42 14.88 -0.78
C LEU A 36 20.39 14.95 -1.96
N GLY A 37 20.54 13.89 -2.72
CA GLY A 37 21.22 14.00 -4.01
C GLY A 37 22.37 13.06 -4.31
N THR A 38 22.60 12.02 -3.53
CA THR A 38 23.43 10.92 -4.02
C THR A 38 22.52 9.91 -4.71
N PRO A 39 22.48 9.86 -6.06
CA PRO A 39 21.75 8.82 -6.75
C PRO A 39 22.42 7.48 -6.40
N SER A 40 21.82 6.72 -5.52
CA SER A 40 22.22 5.33 -5.31
C SER A 40 21.71 4.54 -6.52
N TYR A 41 22.56 4.39 -7.53
CA TYR A 41 22.33 3.39 -8.55
C TYR A 41 22.17 2.04 -7.86
N LEU A 42 21.18 1.26 -8.29
CA LEU A 42 20.85 -0.06 -7.78
C LEU A 42 22.08 -0.90 -7.51
N GLY A 43 22.53 -0.88 -6.28
CA GLY A 43 23.50 -1.83 -5.78
C GLY A 43 22.78 -3.07 -5.21
N ALA A 44 23.56 -4.11 -4.89
CA ALA A 44 23.02 -5.29 -4.21
C ALA A 44 22.28 -4.94 -2.91
N THR A 45 22.67 -3.85 -2.26
CA THR A 45 22.04 -3.29 -1.05
C THR A 45 20.59 -2.85 -1.30
N ASP A 46 20.28 -2.24 -2.46
CA ASP A 46 18.93 -1.75 -2.74
C ASP A 46 17.96 -2.91 -3.03
N LEU A 47 18.46 -3.96 -3.67
CA LEU A 47 17.67 -5.20 -3.83
C LEU A 47 17.36 -5.86 -2.49
N VAL A 48 18.29 -5.86 -1.53
CA VAL A 48 18.05 -6.38 -0.18
C VAL A 48 17.01 -5.53 0.55
N ARG A 49 17.09 -4.19 0.46
CA ARG A 49 16.12 -3.27 1.06
C ARG A 49 14.73 -3.47 0.47
N LEU A 50 14.61 -3.53 -0.87
CA LEU A 50 13.35 -3.80 -1.54
C LEU A 50 12.77 -5.17 -1.16
N SER A 51 13.61 -6.17 -0.92
CA SER A 51 13.15 -7.49 -0.49
C SER A 51 12.52 -7.48 0.91
N ALA A 52 12.85 -6.53 1.77
CA ALA A 52 12.26 -6.40 3.09
C ALA A 52 10.74 -6.12 3.03
N VAL A 53 10.28 -5.40 2.00
CA VAL A 53 8.86 -5.09 1.83
C VAL A 53 8.00 -6.35 1.60
N PRO A 54 8.28 -7.21 0.61
CA PRO A 54 7.52 -8.46 0.44
C PRO A 54 7.66 -9.42 1.63
N TRP A 55 8.80 -9.44 2.32
CA TRP A 55 8.95 -10.22 3.55
C TRP A 55 8.07 -9.68 4.68
N GLY A 56 8.07 -8.37 4.91
CA GLY A 56 7.20 -7.73 5.88
C GLY A 56 5.72 -8.01 5.61
N LEU A 57 5.30 -7.84 4.34
CA LEU A 57 3.94 -8.16 3.91
C LEU A 57 3.58 -9.63 4.07
N GLY A 58 4.49 -10.53 3.68
CA GLY A 58 4.30 -11.97 3.82
C GLY A 58 4.07 -12.38 5.27
N LEU A 59 4.85 -11.83 6.20
CA LEU A 59 4.68 -12.08 7.64
C LEU A 59 3.37 -11.51 8.18
N LEU A 60 2.96 -10.31 7.76
CA LEU A 60 1.68 -9.71 8.13
C LEU A 60 0.52 -10.61 7.69
N PHE A 61 0.53 -11.02 6.42
CA PHE A 61 -0.52 -11.87 5.86
C PHE A 61 -0.55 -13.25 6.54
N PHE A 62 0.60 -13.87 6.70
CA PHE A 62 0.74 -15.19 7.33
C PHE A 62 0.27 -15.16 8.80
N GLY A 63 0.72 -14.16 9.56
CA GLY A 63 0.30 -13.98 10.94
C GLY A 63 -1.21 -13.79 11.08
N TYR A 64 -1.78 -12.97 10.21
CA TYR A 64 -3.22 -12.76 10.22
C TYR A 64 -3.99 -14.04 9.84
N ALA A 65 -3.52 -14.78 8.84
CA ALA A 65 -4.16 -16.01 8.39
C ALA A 65 -4.13 -17.12 9.44
N ILE A 66 -3.07 -17.19 10.25
CA ILE A 66 -2.97 -18.15 11.37
C ILE A 66 -4.07 -17.88 12.41
N ASP A 67 -4.23 -16.63 12.82
CA ASP A 67 -5.18 -16.28 13.88
C ASP A 67 -6.63 -16.20 13.39
N HIS A 68 -6.83 -15.96 12.08
CA HIS A 68 -8.15 -15.72 11.48
C HIS A 68 -8.36 -16.51 10.17
N PRO A 69 -8.26 -17.84 10.19
CA PRO A 69 -8.34 -18.63 8.97
C PRO A 69 -9.68 -18.48 8.22
N ALA A 70 -10.76 -18.18 8.94
CA ALA A 70 -12.07 -17.93 8.35
C ALA A 70 -12.11 -16.72 7.41
N VAL A 71 -11.22 -15.76 7.61
CA VAL A 71 -11.16 -14.53 6.79
C VAL A 71 -10.70 -14.81 5.38
N LEU A 72 -9.91 -15.86 5.17
CA LEU A 72 -9.49 -16.27 3.83
C LEU A 72 -10.70 -16.64 2.94
N TRP A 73 -11.82 -16.98 3.56
CA TRP A 73 -13.06 -17.38 2.89
C TRP A 73 -14.11 -16.25 2.83
N ASP A 74 -13.98 -15.22 3.68
CA ASP A 74 -14.80 -13.99 3.60
C ASP A 74 -14.17 -13.00 2.63
N GLN A 75 -14.69 -12.97 1.42
CA GLN A 75 -14.15 -12.15 0.34
C GLN A 75 -14.15 -10.64 0.64
N VAL A 76 -15.11 -10.11 1.37
CA VAL A 76 -15.17 -8.67 1.67
C VAL A 76 -14.13 -8.30 2.70
N HIS A 77 -14.03 -9.09 3.74
CA HIS A 77 -13.09 -8.83 4.84
C HIS A 77 -11.64 -9.07 4.38
N SER A 78 -11.39 -10.12 3.59
CA SER A 78 -10.06 -10.40 3.05
C SER A 78 -9.55 -9.28 2.14
N ARG A 79 -10.41 -8.64 1.34
CA ARG A 79 -10.02 -7.50 0.50
C ARG A 79 -9.59 -6.28 1.31
N ARG A 80 -10.29 -5.99 2.40
CA ARG A 80 -9.91 -4.87 3.29
C ARG A 80 -8.58 -5.12 3.98
N ILE A 81 -8.33 -6.35 4.39
CA ILE A 81 -7.05 -6.75 5.00
C ILE A 81 -5.93 -6.67 3.96
N LEU A 82 -6.18 -7.16 2.74
CA LEU A 82 -5.24 -7.01 1.65
C LEU A 82 -4.93 -5.52 1.38
N ALA A 83 -5.96 -4.67 1.31
CA ALA A 83 -5.78 -3.24 1.15
C ALA A 83 -4.98 -2.60 2.30
N THR A 84 -5.20 -3.04 3.56
CA THR A 84 -4.41 -2.63 4.72
C THR A 84 -2.93 -2.93 4.52
N PHE A 85 -2.59 -4.15 4.14
CA PHE A 85 -1.20 -4.57 3.96
C PHE A 85 -0.55 -3.87 2.77
N LEU A 86 -1.29 -3.67 1.69
CA LEU A 86 -0.81 -2.96 0.52
C LEU A 86 -0.53 -1.49 0.82
N LEU A 87 -1.39 -0.82 1.61
CA LEU A 87 -1.14 0.55 2.04
C LEU A 87 0.10 0.67 2.93
N PHE A 88 0.33 -0.27 3.84
CA PHE A 88 1.57 -0.30 4.62
C PHE A 88 2.81 -0.51 3.76
N ALA A 89 2.73 -1.41 2.78
CA ALA A 89 3.82 -1.66 1.87
C ALA A 89 4.12 -0.47 0.96
N ASP A 90 3.07 0.18 0.46
CA ASP A 90 3.21 1.36 -0.40
C ASP A 90 3.84 2.51 0.37
N GLY A 91 3.39 2.75 1.62
CA GLY A 91 4.01 3.72 2.52
C GLY A 91 5.49 3.43 2.76
N ALA A 92 5.86 2.18 3.01
CA ALA A 92 7.26 1.79 3.18
C ALA A 92 8.08 2.01 1.91
N ILE A 93 7.55 1.67 0.74
CA ILE A 93 8.22 1.91 -0.56
C ILE A 93 8.35 3.39 -0.86
N HIS A 94 7.35 4.22 -0.54
CA HIS A 94 7.44 5.66 -0.72
C HIS A 94 8.51 6.29 0.17
N ILE A 95 8.77 5.75 1.37
CA ILE A 95 9.91 6.17 2.18
C ILE A 95 11.23 5.80 1.48
N VAL A 96 11.35 4.58 0.93
CA VAL A 96 12.53 4.18 0.15
C VAL A 96 12.72 5.09 -1.07
N ALA A 97 11.63 5.45 -1.75
CA ALA A 97 11.66 6.34 -2.92
C ALA A 97 12.17 7.76 -2.58
N ILE A 98 12.05 8.23 -1.34
CA ILE A 98 12.63 9.51 -0.91
C ILE A 98 14.14 9.55 -1.18
N GLY A 99 14.85 8.45 -0.92
CA GLY A 99 16.29 8.35 -1.14
C GLY A 99 16.71 8.39 -2.61
N GLU A 100 15.80 8.09 -3.54
CA GLU A 100 16.06 8.10 -4.98
C GLU A 100 15.86 9.47 -5.64
N HIS A 101 15.25 10.44 -4.94
CA HIS A 101 14.89 11.74 -5.50
C HIS A 101 15.74 12.88 -4.91
N VAL A 102 16.17 13.76 -5.79
CA VAL A 102 16.94 14.99 -5.44
C VAL A 102 16.05 16.23 -5.37
N GLU A 103 14.89 16.18 -6.01
CA GLU A 103 13.96 17.31 -6.08
C GLU A 103 13.20 17.44 -4.75
N SER A 104 13.38 18.57 -4.07
CA SER A 104 12.77 18.82 -2.76
C SER A 104 11.24 18.71 -2.77
N ILE A 105 10.59 19.05 -3.90
CA ILE A 105 9.14 18.94 -4.03
C ILE A 105 8.67 17.47 -4.05
N VAL A 106 9.42 16.59 -4.71
CA VAL A 106 9.12 15.14 -4.78
C VAL A 106 9.37 14.50 -3.41
N VAL A 107 10.46 14.86 -2.75
CA VAL A 107 10.78 14.45 -1.40
C VAL A 107 9.68 14.87 -0.43
N ALA A 108 9.26 16.14 -0.45
CA ALA A 108 8.18 16.64 0.40
C ALA A 108 6.85 15.92 0.13
N PHE A 109 6.56 15.61 -1.14
CA PHE A 109 5.38 14.84 -1.52
C PHE A 109 5.38 13.45 -0.85
N PHE A 110 6.48 12.69 -0.93
CA PHE A 110 6.56 11.37 -0.32
C PHE A 110 6.59 11.43 1.21
N LEU A 111 7.21 12.47 1.81
CA LEU A 111 7.18 12.67 3.26
C LEU A 111 5.76 12.88 3.82
N VAL A 112 4.84 13.40 3.01
CA VAL A 112 3.42 13.52 3.38
C VAL A 112 2.65 12.25 3.03
N LEU A 113 2.89 11.69 1.85
CA LEU A 113 2.12 10.56 1.33
C LEU A 113 2.34 9.29 2.15
N ALA A 114 3.59 8.94 2.47
CA ALA A 114 3.89 7.71 3.20
C ALA A 114 3.21 7.64 4.58
N PRO A 115 3.24 8.67 5.44
CA PRO A 115 2.45 8.65 6.68
C PRO A 115 0.93 8.53 6.44
N LEU A 116 0.39 9.16 5.39
CA LEU A 116 -1.03 9.04 5.06
C LEU A 116 -1.39 7.60 4.67
N GLU A 117 -0.52 6.89 3.95
CA GLU A 117 -0.73 5.48 3.60
C GLU A 117 -0.69 4.57 4.83
N PHE A 118 0.23 4.81 5.78
CA PHE A 118 0.21 4.11 7.05
C PHE A 118 -1.10 4.36 7.83
N ILE A 119 -1.55 5.62 7.93
CA ILE A 119 -2.83 5.96 8.54
C ILE A 119 -3.99 5.29 7.78
N GLY A 120 -3.93 5.30 6.45
CA GLY A 120 -4.87 4.61 5.57
C GLY A 120 -4.96 3.13 5.89
N GLY A 121 -3.82 2.46 6.01
CA GLY A 121 -3.74 1.04 6.36
C GLY A 121 -4.44 0.72 7.68
N PHE A 122 -4.26 1.54 8.73
CA PHE A 122 -4.97 1.34 9.99
C PHE A 122 -6.48 1.62 9.91
N THR A 123 -6.88 2.55 9.06
CA THR A 123 -8.28 3.03 9.02
C THR A 123 -9.14 2.32 7.99
N ILE A 124 -8.55 1.75 6.92
CA ILE A 124 -9.30 1.16 5.79
C ILE A 124 -10.21 0.00 6.20
N LEU A 125 -9.86 -0.75 7.24
CA LEU A 125 -10.66 -1.86 7.77
C LEU A 125 -12.07 -1.43 8.16
N ARG A 126 -12.21 -0.21 8.68
CA ARG A 126 -13.48 0.38 9.13
C ARG A 126 -13.93 1.53 8.24
N ALA A 127 -13.28 1.74 7.10
CA ALA A 127 -13.54 2.88 6.23
C ALA A 127 -14.95 2.86 5.67
N SER A 128 -15.55 4.03 5.62
CA SER A 128 -16.79 4.26 4.90
C SER A 128 -16.54 4.24 3.38
N ARG A 129 -17.58 4.02 2.60
CA ARG A 129 -17.48 3.93 1.13
C ARG A 129 -16.81 5.15 0.47
N PRO A 130 -17.06 6.40 0.87
CA PRO A 130 -16.32 7.56 0.34
C PRO A 130 -14.81 7.48 0.57
N ILE A 131 -14.37 6.96 1.72
CA ILE A 131 -12.95 6.79 2.03
C ILE A 131 -12.33 5.72 1.13
N VAL A 132 -13.04 4.61 0.88
CA VAL A 132 -12.60 3.57 -0.07
C VAL A 132 -12.44 4.15 -1.48
N TRP A 133 -13.40 4.99 -1.92
CA TRP A 133 -13.29 5.73 -3.18
C TRP A 133 -12.09 6.68 -3.21
N ALA A 134 -11.85 7.41 -2.11
CA ALA A 134 -10.70 8.32 -2.02
C ALA A 134 -9.38 7.57 -2.20
N TRP A 135 -9.20 6.43 -1.55
CA TRP A 135 -8.00 5.61 -1.70
C TRP A 135 -7.87 4.98 -3.09
N LEU A 136 -8.97 4.54 -3.71
CA LEU A 136 -8.95 4.08 -5.10
C LEU A 136 -8.49 5.18 -6.04
N LEU A 137 -9.05 6.38 -5.92
CA LEU A 137 -8.65 7.52 -6.74
C LEU A 137 -7.21 7.95 -6.49
N ALA A 138 -6.75 7.91 -5.23
CA ALA A 138 -5.36 8.20 -4.88
C ALA A 138 -4.40 7.22 -5.57
N ALA A 139 -4.65 5.90 -5.46
CA ALA A 139 -3.81 4.89 -6.11
C ALA A 139 -3.77 5.08 -7.65
N LEU A 140 -4.91 5.33 -8.28
CA LEU A 140 -4.98 5.61 -9.72
C LEU A 140 -4.25 6.91 -10.09
N ALA A 141 -4.33 7.95 -9.26
CA ALA A 141 -3.62 9.19 -9.47
C ALA A 141 -2.10 9.01 -9.36
N LEU A 142 -1.62 8.24 -8.39
CA LEU A 142 -0.20 7.93 -8.22
C LEU A 142 0.36 7.16 -9.42
N ILE A 143 -0.38 6.16 -9.92
CA ILE A 143 -0.03 5.45 -11.16
C ILE A 143 0.03 6.43 -12.35
N GLY A 144 -0.99 7.27 -12.47
CA GLY A 144 -1.05 8.27 -13.54
C GLY A 144 0.09 9.29 -13.49
N LEU A 145 0.42 9.81 -12.29
CA LEU A 145 1.54 10.72 -12.08
C LEU A 145 2.88 10.05 -12.41
N TYR A 146 3.06 8.79 -12.02
CA TYR A 146 4.25 8.04 -12.36
C TYR A 146 4.41 7.89 -13.88
N ILE A 147 3.37 7.49 -14.58
CA ILE A 147 3.39 7.38 -16.05
C ILE A 147 3.65 8.75 -16.68
N ALA A 148 2.95 9.78 -16.22
CA ALA A 148 3.13 11.15 -16.74
C ALA A 148 4.56 11.68 -16.55
N SER A 149 5.20 11.39 -15.39
CA SER A 149 6.60 11.79 -15.14
C SER A 149 7.62 11.12 -16.07
N ARG A 150 7.23 10.03 -16.75
CA ARG A 150 8.07 9.34 -17.76
C ARG A 150 7.84 9.84 -19.18
N LEU A 151 6.65 10.37 -19.45
CA LEU A 151 6.25 10.78 -20.79
C LEU A 151 6.36 12.31 -21.00
N VAL A 152 6.25 13.09 -19.93
CA VAL A 152 6.20 14.55 -19.99
C VAL A 152 7.31 15.16 -19.14
N VAL A 153 7.99 16.17 -19.67
CA VAL A 153 8.94 16.97 -18.90
C VAL A 153 8.16 17.96 -18.05
N PHE A 154 8.19 17.78 -16.73
CA PHE A 154 7.70 18.78 -15.80
C PHE A 154 8.82 19.75 -15.44
N SER A 155 8.52 21.04 -15.39
CA SER A 155 9.51 22.10 -15.09
C SER A 155 10.12 22.00 -13.68
N PHE A 156 9.49 21.23 -12.80
CA PHE A 156 9.86 21.07 -11.38
C PHE A 156 10.31 19.65 -11.02
N VAL A 157 10.32 18.73 -11.99
CA VAL A 157 10.78 17.34 -11.81
C VAL A 157 11.67 16.99 -12.99
N SER A 158 12.87 16.49 -12.71
CA SER A 158 13.74 16.00 -13.77
C SER A 158 13.10 14.80 -14.48
N GLN A 159 13.12 14.80 -15.80
CA GLN A 159 12.57 13.70 -16.57
C GLN A 159 13.41 12.45 -16.36
N GLN A 160 12.79 11.43 -15.80
CA GLN A 160 13.41 10.12 -15.63
C GLN A 160 12.98 9.20 -16.77
N TYR A 161 13.88 8.92 -17.69
CA TYR A 161 13.59 8.04 -18.85
C TYR A 161 13.59 6.54 -18.50
N VAL A 162 14.10 6.17 -17.33
CA VAL A 162 14.26 4.78 -16.91
C VAL A 162 13.23 4.42 -15.84
N PHE A 163 12.57 3.27 -16.03
CA PHE A 163 11.71 2.71 -15.01
C PHE A 163 12.60 2.08 -13.91
N GLY A 164 12.74 2.79 -12.80
CA GLY A 164 13.45 2.28 -11.62
C GLY A 164 12.66 1.14 -10.96
N PRO A 165 13.33 0.14 -10.38
CA PRO A 165 12.65 -1.00 -9.76
C PRO A 165 11.80 -0.59 -8.55
N VAL A 166 12.19 0.40 -7.75
CA VAL A 166 11.38 0.94 -6.65
C VAL A 166 10.06 1.48 -7.18
N GLY A 167 10.13 2.34 -8.22
CA GLY A 167 8.93 2.86 -8.86
C GLY A 167 8.05 1.77 -9.48
N LEU A 168 8.63 0.73 -10.09
CA LEU A 168 7.87 -0.36 -10.68
C LEU A 168 7.16 -1.20 -9.61
N VAL A 169 7.85 -1.55 -8.52
CA VAL A 169 7.28 -2.30 -7.39
C VAL A 169 6.14 -1.52 -6.73
N SER A 170 6.32 -0.21 -6.49
CA SER A 170 5.23 0.65 -6.00
C SER A 170 4.01 0.58 -6.93
N LYS A 171 4.19 0.69 -8.25
CA LYS A 171 3.06 0.66 -9.20
C LYS A 171 2.38 -0.70 -9.28
N ILE A 172 3.08 -1.78 -9.03
CA ILE A 172 2.46 -3.11 -8.89
C ILE A 172 1.59 -3.13 -7.63
N ILE A 173 2.09 -2.64 -6.49
CA ILE A 173 1.35 -2.58 -5.23
C ILE A 173 0.11 -1.69 -5.38
N GLU A 174 0.25 -0.48 -5.91
CA GLU A 174 -0.86 0.44 -6.17
C GLU A 174 -1.89 -0.17 -7.14
N GLY A 175 -1.44 -0.89 -8.18
CA GLY A 175 -2.33 -1.57 -9.11
C GLY A 175 -3.16 -2.66 -8.44
N VAL A 176 -2.55 -3.49 -7.59
CA VAL A 176 -3.25 -4.52 -6.81
C VAL A 176 -4.18 -3.88 -5.78
N LEU A 177 -3.75 -2.80 -5.13
CA LEU A 177 -4.58 -2.01 -4.21
C LEU A 177 -5.82 -1.45 -4.92
N ALA A 178 -5.63 -0.78 -6.04
CA ALA A 178 -6.73 -0.23 -6.83
C ALA A 178 -7.72 -1.31 -7.27
N PHE A 179 -7.22 -2.47 -7.70
CA PHE A 179 -8.05 -3.61 -8.08
C PHE A 179 -8.86 -4.14 -6.89
N ALA A 180 -8.24 -4.32 -5.71
CA ALA A 180 -8.92 -4.80 -4.51
C ALA A 180 -10.04 -3.84 -4.06
N LEU A 181 -9.76 -2.52 -4.05
CA LEU A 181 -10.71 -1.48 -3.68
C LEU A 181 -11.86 -1.36 -4.70
N ALA A 182 -11.56 -1.44 -6.00
CA ALA A 182 -12.57 -1.45 -7.05
C ALA A 182 -13.51 -2.64 -6.93
N GLN A 183 -12.98 -3.83 -6.67
CA GLN A 183 -13.80 -5.03 -6.44
C GLN A 183 -14.70 -4.89 -5.20
N GLU A 184 -14.22 -4.30 -4.11
CA GLU A 184 -15.04 -4.04 -2.92
C GLU A 184 -16.21 -3.12 -3.26
N LEU A 185 -15.94 -2.01 -3.95
CA LEU A 185 -16.96 -1.04 -4.34
C LEU A 185 -18.01 -1.65 -5.29
N TRP A 186 -17.58 -2.53 -6.19
CA TRP A 186 -18.47 -3.22 -7.12
C TRP A 186 -19.40 -4.19 -6.40
N THR A 187 -18.87 -5.05 -5.55
CA THR A 187 -19.67 -6.08 -4.84
C THR A 187 -20.67 -5.47 -3.87
N THR A 188 -20.27 -4.42 -3.15
CA THR A 188 -21.18 -3.69 -2.23
C THR A 188 -22.28 -2.93 -2.99
N SER A 189 -22.05 -2.53 -4.23
CA SER A 189 -23.06 -1.89 -5.10
C SER A 189 -24.07 -2.91 -5.61
N ALA A 190 -23.62 -4.09 -6.01
CA ALA A 190 -24.49 -5.16 -6.52
C ALA A 190 -25.44 -5.68 -5.43
N ALA A 191 -24.97 -5.79 -4.19
CA ALA A 191 -25.76 -6.23 -3.05
C ALA A 191 -26.91 -5.25 -2.67
N ARG A 192 -26.78 -3.97 -3.03
CA ARG A 192 -27.78 -2.93 -2.74
C ARG A 192 -28.86 -2.79 -3.82
N ARG A 193 -28.73 -3.47 -4.96
CA ARG A 193 -29.80 -3.44 -5.97
C ARG A 193 -31.03 -4.19 -5.42
N PRO A 194 -32.22 -3.55 -5.35
CA PRO A 194 -33.43 -4.23 -4.90
C PRO A 194 -33.63 -5.46 -5.81
N ARG A 195 -33.80 -6.63 -5.20
CA ARG A 195 -34.29 -7.78 -5.95
C ARG A 195 -35.63 -7.36 -6.57
N ALA A 196 -35.67 -7.29 -7.88
CA ALA A 196 -36.92 -7.07 -8.58
C ALA A 196 -37.95 -8.10 -8.06
N VAL A 197 -39.00 -7.59 -7.41
CA VAL A 197 -40.10 -8.41 -6.91
C VAL A 197 -40.64 -9.10 -8.13
N ARG A 198 -40.43 -10.42 -8.24
CA ARG A 198 -41.11 -11.23 -9.27
C ARG A 198 -42.59 -11.05 -9.01
N PRO A 199 -43.38 -10.56 -9.99
CA PRO A 199 -44.84 -10.54 -9.84
C PRO A 199 -45.28 -11.95 -9.55
N ALA A 200 -46.07 -12.12 -8.47
CA ALA A 200 -46.70 -13.39 -8.15
C ALA A 200 -47.57 -13.77 -9.37
N THR A 201 -47.19 -14.83 -10.06
CA THR A 201 -48.03 -15.45 -11.07
C THR A 201 -49.30 -15.89 -10.36
N GLN A 202 -50.38 -15.13 -10.56
CA GLN A 202 -51.70 -15.53 -10.17
C GLN A 202 -52.06 -16.78 -10.99
N SER A 203 -52.15 -17.91 -10.32
CA SER A 203 -52.72 -19.17 -10.80
C SER A 203 -54.22 -19.20 -10.53
#